data_aac6728beafe7cea1b9be19dfb9fb581
#
_entry.id   aac6728beafe7cea1b9be19dfb9fb581
#
_cell.length_a   1.000
_cell.length_b   1.000
_cell.length_c   1.000
_cell.angle_alpha   90.00
_cell.angle_beta   90.00
_cell.angle_gamma   90.00
#
_symmetry.space_group_name_H-M   'P 1'
#
loop_
_entity.id
_entity.type
_entity.pdbx_description
1 polymer ?
#
loop_
_entity_poly.entity_id
_entity_poly.type
_entity_poly.pdbx_seq_one_letter_code
_entity_poly.pdbx_strand_id
1 'polypeptide(L)'
;MKNILVYSILLLSITSCNKNNKKTIILSKASENYVNWIDRRDIIIIDAYNISNTDSILNLADGIILTGGEDIFPLMYNDTNNIKLCGEFDFRRDTLEKNLFDYAFNNKIPFIGVCRGMQMMNVASGGTLYGDLPTEIGDSILHRNNGEVMHDIIVTNNNIDNISMIFPVNGKFSPKKYFFNVNSWHHQGLKLIAEDIIVIAESYDGLPEAVVINTNVHPFMIGVQFHPERLGKYHPIHLNMRDKFFEQIFK
;
A
#
# COMPACT_ATOMS: atom_id res chain seq x y z
N MET A 1 56.16 44.81 -37.62
CA MET A 1 54.74 44.40 -37.66
C MET A 1 54.63 43.10 -36.86
N LYS A 2 54.09 43.20 -35.64
CA LYS A 2 53.94 42.04 -34.74
C LYS A 2 52.54 41.46 -34.92
N ASN A 3 52.44 40.19 -35.33
CA ASN A 3 51.18 39.46 -35.41
C ASN A 3 50.75 39.05 -34.00
N ILE A 4 49.60 39.57 -33.55
CA ILE A 4 48.95 39.15 -32.32
C ILE A 4 48.00 38.01 -32.69
N LEU A 5 48.30 36.83 -32.21
CA LEU A 5 47.45 35.63 -32.32
C LEU A 5 46.43 35.65 -31.19
N VAL A 6 45.15 35.86 -31.55
CA VAL A 6 44.04 35.82 -30.58
C VAL A 6 43.55 34.39 -30.47
N TYR A 7 43.80 33.76 -29.31
CA TYR A 7 43.22 32.47 -28.96
C TYR A 7 41.79 32.69 -28.44
N SER A 8 40.78 32.32 -29.23
CA SER A 8 39.41 32.22 -28.77
C SER A 8 39.23 30.93 -27.94
N ILE A 9 39.11 31.12 -26.64
CA ILE A 9 38.72 30.04 -25.71
C ILE A 9 37.26 29.76 -25.92
N LEU A 10 36.94 28.64 -26.55
CA LEU A 10 35.60 28.08 -26.68
C LEU A 10 35.20 27.50 -25.32
N LEU A 11 34.43 28.24 -24.52
CA LEU A 11 33.77 27.69 -23.33
C LEU A 11 32.72 26.68 -23.80
N LEU A 12 33.05 25.40 -23.75
CA LEU A 12 32.08 24.33 -23.79
C LEU A 12 31.26 24.40 -22.48
N SER A 13 30.07 24.99 -22.57
CA SER A 13 29.04 24.83 -21.54
C SER A 13 28.65 23.37 -21.49
N ILE A 14 29.16 22.64 -20.50
CA ILE A 14 28.65 21.32 -20.15
C ILE A 14 27.24 21.56 -19.58
N THR A 15 26.25 21.51 -20.46
CA THR A 15 24.87 21.34 -20.02
C THR A 15 24.82 19.98 -19.34
N SER A 16 24.80 20.01 -18.01
CA SER A 16 24.48 18.85 -17.18
C SER A 16 23.11 18.35 -17.66
N CYS A 17 23.12 17.28 -18.42
CA CYS A 17 21.92 16.53 -18.76
C CYS A 17 21.40 15.99 -17.42
N ASN A 18 20.41 16.65 -16.83
CA ASN A 18 19.66 16.11 -15.71
C ASN A 18 19.07 14.80 -16.21
N LYS A 19 19.74 13.68 -15.90
CA LYS A 19 19.14 12.35 -15.97
C LYS A 19 17.93 12.45 -15.06
N ASN A 20 16.73 12.61 -15.62
CA ASN A 20 15.49 12.38 -14.91
C ASN A 20 15.54 10.95 -14.41
N ASN A 21 16.02 10.76 -13.18
CA ASN A 21 16.02 9.46 -12.51
C ASN A 21 14.55 9.18 -12.19
N LYS A 22 13.88 8.51 -13.13
CA LYS A 22 12.54 8.00 -12.89
C LYS A 22 12.60 6.98 -11.77
N LYS A 23 11.62 7.03 -10.89
CA LYS A 23 11.43 6.07 -9.82
C LYS A 23 10.53 4.93 -10.30
N THR A 24 10.78 3.74 -9.81
CA THR A 24 10.06 2.53 -10.21
C THR A 24 9.13 2.08 -9.08
N ILE A 25 7.83 1.97 -9.38
CA ILE A 25 6.84 1.38 -8.48
C ILE A 25 6.42 0.03 -9.04
N ILE A 26 6.52 -1.01 -8.21
CA ILE A 26 6.04 -2.35 -8.54
C ILE A 26 4.63 -2.53 -7.98
N LEU A 27 3.66 -2.83 -8.84
CA LEU A 27 2.33 -3.30 -8.46
C LEU A 27 2.31 -4.82 -8.46
N SER A 28 1.73 -5.45 -7.44
CA SER A 28 1.61 -6.91 -7.41
C SER A 28 0.75 -7.45 -8.56
N LYS A 29 -0.36 -6.77 -8.87
CA LYS A 29 -1.24 -7.04 -10.01
C LYS A 29 -1.86 -5.71 -10.45
N ALA A 30 -1.46 -5.18 -11.59
CA ALA A 30 -1.92 -3.87 -12.04
C ALA A 30 -3.39 -3.90 -12.49
N SER A 31 -4.11 -2.83 -12.17
CA SER A 31 -5.38 -2.49 -12.78
C SER A 31 -5.41 -0.99 -13.09
N GLU A 32 -6.35 -0.57 -13.93
CA GLU A 32 -6.46 0.82 -14.36
C GLU A 32 -6.57 1.80 -13.18
N ASN A 33 -7.32 1.46 -12.13
CA ASN A 33 -7.48 2.32 -10.96
C ASN A 33 -6.16 2.56 -10.23
N TYR A 34 -5.34 1.50 -10.01
CA TYR A 34 -4.03 1.64 -9.36
C TYR A 34 -3.06 2.43 -10.24
N VAL A 35 -3.03 2.14 -11.55
CA VAL A 35 -2.18 2.87 -12.49
C VAL A 35 -2.54 4.35 -12.48
N ASN A 36 -3.82 4.70 -12.61
CA ASN A 36 -4.30 6.10 -12.59
C ASN A 36 -4.02 6.80 -11.26
N TRP A 37 -4.05 6.06 -10.14
CA TRP A 37 -3.79 6.62 -8.81
C TRP A 37 -2.36 7.13 -8.65
N ILE A 38 -1.37 6.39 -9.22
CA ILE A 38 0.06 6.69 -9.06
C ILE A 38 0.72 7.22 -10.33
N ASP A 39 -0.04 7.48 -11.41
CA ASP A 39 0.52 7.96 -12.68
C ASP A 39 1.18 9.34 -12.51
N ARG A 40 2.49 9.39 -12.83
CA ARG A 40 3.33 10.59 -12.85
C ARG A 40 4.40 10.44 -13.92
N ARG A 41 4.85 11.59 -14.48
CA ARG A 41 5.88 11.61 -15.54
C ARG A 41 7.23 11.03 -15.13
N ASP A 42 7.55 11.09 -13.83
CA ASP A 42 8.79 10.62 -13.23
C ASP A 42 8.67 9.24 -12.55
N ILE A 43 7.56 8.53 -12.79
CA ILE A 43 7.32 7.17 -12.31
C ILE A 43 7.31 6.18 -13.48
N ILE A 44 7.92 5.02 -13.25
CA ILE A 44 7.78 3.80 -14.06
C ILE A 44 6.94 2.82 -13.25
N ILE A 45 5.90 2.27 -13.84
CA ILE A 45 5.03 1.27 -13.20
C ILE A 45 5.35 -0.09 -13.80
N ILE A 46 5.61 -1.08 -12.94
CA ILE A 46 5.82 -2.48 -13.33
C ILE A 46 4.68 -3.32 -12.76
N ASP A 47 4.01 -4.09 -13.61
CA ASP A 47 3.05 -5.11 -13.20
C ASP A 47 3.77 -6.44 -12.97
N ALA A 48 4.01 -6.77 -11.71
CA ALA A 48 4.76 -7.97 -11.32
C ALA A 48 4.01 -9.26 -11.68
N TYR A 49 2.67 -9.24 -11.70
CA TYR A 49 1.88 -10.42 -12.06
C TYR A 49 2.15 -10.91 -13.48
N ASN A 50 2.48 -10.01 -14.39
CA ASN A 50 2.78 -10.34 -15.78
C ASN A 50 4.27 -10.64 -16.04
N ILE A 51 5.11 -10.66 -15.00
CA ILE A 51 6.54 -11.00 -15.09
C ILE A 51 6.75 -12.44 -14.64
N SER A 52 7.41 -13.26 -15.49
CA SER A 52 7.69 -14.66 -15.19
C SER A 52 8.82 -14.85 -14.17
N ASN A 53 9.81 -13.96 -14.15
CA ASN A 53 10.91 -13.95 -13.18
C ASN A 53 10.87 -12.65 -12.37
N THR A 54 10.20 -12.70 -11.22
CA THR A 54 10.01 -11.55 -10.34
C THR A 54 11.32 -11.04 -9.73
N ASP A 55 12.29 -11.93 -9.48
CA ASP A 55 13.58 -11.53 -8.90
C ASP A 55 14.34 -10.54 -9.79
N SER A 56 14.08 -10.57 -11.10
CA SER A 56 14.70 -9.65 -12.06
C SER A 56 14.28 -8.20 -11.90
N ILE A 57 13.14 -7.93 -11.25
CA ILE A 57 12.59 -6.59 -11.07
C ILE A 57 12.68 -6.05 -9.65
N LEU A 58 12.94 -6.92 -8.65
CA LEU A 58 12.94 -6.51 -7.23
C LEU A 58 13.94 -5.39 -6.96
N ASN A 59 15.14 -5.50 -7.50
CA ASN A 59 16.21 -4.50 -7.32
C ASN A 59 15.96 -3.16 -8.04
N LEU A 60 14.89 -3.07 -8.85
CA LEU A 60 14.46 -1.84 -9.50
C LEU A 60 13.46 -1.06 -8.64
N ALA A 61 12.91 -1.67 -7.58
CA ALA A 61 11.84 -1.09 -6.80
C ALA A 61 12.30 0.10 -5.95
N ASP A 62 11.75 1.28 -6.21
CA ASP A 62 11.77 2.42 -5.30
C ASP A 62 10.52 2.44 -4.41
N GLY A 63 9.47 1.71 -4.77
CA GLY A 63 8.26 1.51 -4.01
C GLY A 63 7.49 0.27 -4.46
N ILE A 64 6.72 -0.34 -3.55
CA ILE A 64 5.91 -1.53 -3.82
C ILE A 64 4.48 -1.30 -3.35
N ILE A 65 3.50 -1.70 -4.17
CA ILE A 65 2.08 -1.70 -3.80
C ILE A 65 1.51 -3.10 -4.03
N LEU A 66 1.03 -3.73 -2.95
CA LEU A 66 0.18 -4.92 -3.06
C LEU A 66 -1.28 -4.49 -3.22
N THR A 67 -1.89 -4.98 -4.28
CA THR A 67 -3.23 -4.56 -4.71
C THR A 67 -4.35 -5.46 -4.16
N GLY A 68 -5.60 -5.00 -4.22
CA GLY A 68 -6.77 -5.80 -3.86
C GLY A 68 -6.99 -7.00 -4.81
N GLY A 69 -7.80 -7.97 -4.39
CA GLY A 69 -8.11 -9.14 -5.22
C GLY A 69 -8.66 -10.34 -4.46
N GLU A 70 -8.37 -11.51 -4.98
CA GLU A 70 -8.80 -12.83 -4.53
C GLU A 70 -8.34 -13.12 -3.08
N ASP A 71 -8.94 -14.10 -2.40
CA ASP A 71 -8.61 -14.46 -1.02
C ASP A 71 -7.20 -15.05 -0.90
N ILE A 72 -6.56 -14.85 0.26
CA ILE A 72 -5.28 -15.47 0.58
C ILE A 72 -5.54 -16.91 1.05
N PHE A 73 -4.77 -17.87 0.52
CA PHE A 73 -4.94 -19.27 0.87
C PHE A 73 -4.67 -19.52 2.36
N PRO A 74 -5.62 -20.09 3.11
CA PRO A 74 -5.55 -20.18 4.57
C PRO A 74 -4.35 -20.95 5.14
N LEU A 75 -3.72 -21.84 4.37
CA LEU A 75 -2.47 -22.47 4.82
C LEU A 75 -1.31 -21.50 4.99
N MET A 76 -1.36 -20.30 4.39
CA MET A 76 -0.33 -19.28 4.60
C MET A 76 -0.35 -18.71 6.03
N TYR A 77 -1.48 -18.82 6.73
CA TYR A 77 -1.62 -18.39 8.12
C TYR A 77 -2.08 -19.54 9.04
N ASN A 78 -1.81 -20.80 8.66
CA ASN A 78 -2.02 -22.04 9.43
C ASN A 78 -3.47 -22.26 9.88
N ASP A 79 -4.46 -21.81 9.11
CA ASP A 79 -5.88 -22.01 9.42
C ASP A 79 -6.63 -22.78 8.32
N THR A 80 -6.56 -24.11 8.40
CA THR A 80 -7.24 -24.98 7.43
C THR A 80 -8.77 -24.93 7.53
N ASN A 81 -9.33 -24.50 8.67
CA ASN A 81 -10.77 -24.40 8.86
C ASN A 81 -11.40 -23.32 7.96
N ASN A 82 -10.64 -22.29 7.68
CA ASN A 82 -11.08 -21.18 6.84
C ASN A 82 -11.20 -21.52 5.35
N ILE A 83 -10.60 -22.62 4.87
CA ILE A 83 -10.62 -22.97 3.43
C ILE A 83 -12.04 -23.02 2.86
N LYS A 84 -13.01 -23.52 3.62
CA LYS A 84 -14.42 -23.64 3.18
C LYS A 84 -15.22 -22.33 3.31
N LEU A 85 -14.67 -21.32 3.98
CA LEU A 85 -15.28 -20.00 4.16
C LEU A 85 -14.79 -18.99 3.12
N CYS A 86 -13.60 -19.24 2.57
CA CYS A 86 -12.97 -18.39 1.57
C CYS A 86 -13.59 -18.56 0.18
N GLY A 87 -13.33 -17.58 -0.68
CA GLY A 87 -13.65 -17.60 -2.11
C GLY A 87 -12.54 -18.24 -2.96
N GLU A 88 -12.26 -17.64 -4.11
CA GLU A 88 -11.24 -18.13 -5.04
C GLU A 88 -9.83 -17.79 -4.58
N PHE A 89 -8.88 -18.68 -4.87
CA PHE A 89 -7.46 -18.52 -4.55
C PHE A 89 -6.61 -18.38 -5.81
N ASP A 90 -5.61 -17.51 -5.73
CA ASP A 90 -4.53 -17.42 -6.71
C ASP A 90 -3.18 -17.73 -6.02
N PHE A 91 -2.78 -19.02 -6.01
CA PHE A 91 -1.56 -19.49 -5.35
C PHE A 91 -0.28 -18.85 -5.90
N ARG A 92 -0.27 -18.50 -7.20
CA ARG A 92 0.84 -17.80 -7.80
C ARG A 92 0.95 -16.38 -7.22
N ARG A 93 -0.17 -15.72 -7.06
CA ARG A 93 -0.25 -14.39 -6.47
C ARG A 93 0.12 -14.38 -4.99
N ASP A 94 -0.31 -15.40 -4.23
CA ASP A 94 0.09 -15.57 -2.83
C ASP A 94 1.61 -15.61 -2.68
N THR A 95 2.29 -16.44 -3.48
CA THR A 95 3.75 -16.55 -3.49
C THR A 95 4.42 -15.25 -3.94
N LEU A 96 3.91 -14.63 -5.00
CA LEU A 96 4.41 -13.37 -5.54
C LEU A 96 4.33 -12.25 -4.48
N GLU A 97 3.16 -12.06 -3.88
CA GLU A 97 2.94 -10.96 -2.95
C GLU A 97 3.71 -11.13 -1.65
N LYS A 98 3.84 -12.38 -1.16
CA LYS A 98 4.71 -12.67 -0.02
C LYS A 98 6.16 -12.30 -0.33
N ASN A 99 6.68 -12.66 -1.50
CA ASN A 99 8.05 -12.32 -1.91
C ASN A 99 8.25 -10.80 -2.05
N LEU A 100 7.27 -10.09 -2.61
CA LEU A 100 7.30 -8.63 -2.72
C LEU A 100 7.28 -7.96 -1.33
N PHE A 101 6.46 -8.46 -0.40
CA PHE A 101 6.43 -7.99 0.98
C PHE A 101 7.77 -8.23 1.68
N ASP A 102 8.29 -9.47 1.63
CA ASP A 102 9.57 -9.83 2.26
C ASP A 102 10.72 -8.96 1.74
N TYR A 103 10.74 -8.71 0.42
CA TYR A 103 11.73 -7.81 -0.18
C TYR A 103 11.59 -6.38 0.31
N ALA A 104 10.39 -5.82 0.31
CA ALA A 104 10.11 -4.47 0.81
C ALA A 104 10.52 -4.32 2.28
N PHE A 105 10.13 -5.29 3.12
CA PHE A 105 10.41 -5.28 4.55
C PHE A 105 11.91 -5.31 4.86
N ASN A 106 12.65 -6.22 4.22
CA ASN A 106 14.07 -6.42 4.46
C ASN A 106 14.93 -5.27 3.91
N ASN A 107 14.53 -4.68 2.77
CA ASN A 107 15.29 -3.62 2.10
C ASN A 107 14.78 -2.20 2.42
N LYS A 108 13.80 -2.07 3.33
CA LYS A 108 13.21 -0.79 3.73
C LYS A 108 12.60 0.00 2.56
N ILE A 109 12.06 -0.73 1.57
CA ILE A 109 11.38 -0.12 0.42
C ILE A 109 9.99 0.38 0.85
N PRO A 110 9.63 1.63 0.58
CA PRO A 110 8.28 2.15 0.83
C PRO A 110 7.18 1.24 0.27
N PHE A 111 6.18 0.97 1.11
CA PHE A 111 5.19 -0.06 0.82
C PHE A 111 3.77 0.38 1.14
N ILE A 112 2.82 0.03 0.27
CA ILE A 112 1.38 0.14 0.51
C ILE A 112 0.72 -1.23 0.26
N GLY A 113 -0.09 -1.70 1.22
CA GLY A 113 -1.02 -2.82 1.04
C GLY A 113 -2.46 -2.32 0.97
N VAL A 114 -3.20 -2.68 -0.09
CA VAL A 114 -4.61 -2.30 -0.26
C VAL A 114 -5.47 -3.54 -0.24
N CYS A 115 -6.49 -3.57 0.63
CA CYS A 115 -7.45 -4.66 0.81
C CYS A 115 -6.72 -6.00 1.01
N ARG A 116 -6.69 -6.90 0.01
CA ARG A 116 -5.87 -8.11 0.04
C ARG A 116 -4.39 -7.83 0.37
N GLY A 117 -3.83 -6.72 -0.11
CA GLY A 117 -2.44 -6.34 0.17
C GLY A 117 -2.18 -6.02 1.66
N MET A 118 -3.13 -5.41 2.37
CA MET A 118 -3.08 -5.24 3.83
C MET A 118 -3.18 -6.59 4.55
N GLN A 119 -4.05 -7.49 4.08
CA GLN A 119 -4.19 -8.84 4.61
C GLN A 119 -2.91 -9.64 4.43
N MET A 120 -2.28 -9.59 3.25
CA MET A 120 -0.99 -10.23 2.98
C MET A 120 0.12 -9.65 3.87
N MET A 121 0.15 -8.35 4.10
CA MET A 121 1.09 -7.71 5.03
C MET A 121 0.97 -8.31 6.44
N ASN A 122 -0.25 -8.51 6.95
CA ASN A 122 -0.48 -9.14 8.26
C ASN A 122 -0.06 -10.61 8.27
N VAL A 123 -0.47 -11.39 7.27
CA VAL A 123 -0.14 -12.81 7.15
C VAL A 123 1.37 -13.04 7.03
N ALA A 124 2.04 -12.28 6.18
CA ALA A 124 3.49 -12.38 6.00
C ALA A 124 4.27 -11.97 7.25
N SER A 125 3.68 -11.13 8.12
CA SER A 125 4.23 -10.75 9.42
C SER A 125 3.87 -11.72 10.56
N GLY A 126 3.08 -12.80 10.30
CA GLY A 126 2.72 -13.84 11.26
C GLY A 126 1.32 -13.69 11.88
N GLY A 127 0.50 -12.77 11.39
CA GLY A 127 -0.90 -12.64 11.77
C GLY A 127 -1.83 -13.61 11.04
N THR A 128 -3.14 -13.54 11.33
CA THR A 128 -4.18 -14.37 10.71
C THR A 128 -5.35 -13.55 10.19
N LEU A 129 -6.25 -14.19 9.46
CA LEU A 129 -7.44 -13.55 8.87
C LEU A 129 -8.73 -14.23 9.36
N TYR A 130 -9.82 -13.48 9.39
CA TYR A 130 -11.16 -14.01 9.29
C TYR A 130 -11.36 -14.60 7.88
N GLY A 131 -11.92 -15.81 7.79
CA GLY A 131 -12.23 -16.43 6.50
C GLY A 131 -13.46 -15.84 5.83
N ASP A 132 -14.46 -15.45 6.64
CA ASP A 132 -15.69 -14.78 6.20
C ASP A 132 -16.29 -13.98 7.35
N LEU A 133 -16.25 -12.66 7.25
CA LEU A 133 -16.72 -11.75 8.31
C LEU A 133 -18.18 -11.97 8.70
N PRO A 134 -19.15 -12.05 7.74
CA PRO A 134 -20.54 -12.31 8.10
C PRO A 134 -20.73 -13.58 8.93
N THR A 135 -20.00 -14.63 8.61
CA THR A 135 -20.09 -15.93 9.29
C THR A 135 -19.43 -15.90 10.68
N GLU A 136 -18.29 -15.22 10.83
CA GLU A 136 -17.47 -15.28 12.04
C GLU A 136 -17.76 -14.18 13.05
N ILE A 137 -18.12 -12.95 12.60
CA ILE A 137 -18.39 -11.81 13.48
C ILE A 137 -19.75 -11.14 13.25
N GLY A 138 -20.52 -11.61 12.25
CA GLY A 138 -21.81 -11.06 11.88
C GLY A 138 -21.70 -9.92 10.87
N ASP A 139 -22.86 -9.30 10.56
CA ASP A 139 -23.03 -8.29 9.53
C ASP A 139 -23.54 -6.94 10.08
N SER A 140 -23.21 -6.62 11.33
CA SER A 140 -23.58 -5.35 11.98
C SER A 140 -23.03 -4.13 11.21
N ILE A 141 -21.89 -4.31 10.55
CA ILE A 141 -21.33 -3.39 9.55
C ILE A 141 -21.21 -4.15 8.23
N LEU A 142 -21.71 -3.56 7.16
CA LEU A 142 -21.58 -4.15 5.82
C LEU A 142 -20.23 -3.77 5.24
N HIS A 143 -19.34 -4.77 5.08
CA HIS A 143 -18.06 -4.63 4.39
C HIS A 143 -18.17 -4.97 2.89
N ARG A 144 -19.26 -5.63 2.48
CA ARG A 144 -19.59 -5.98 1.10
C ARG A 144 -21.09 -6.26 0.95
N ASN A 145 -21.72 -5.82 -0.15
CA ASN A 145 -23.11 -6.16 -0.47
C ASN A 145 -23.33 -6.12 -1.98
N ASN A 146 -23.26 -7.26 -2.66
CA ASN A 146 -23.38 -7.36 -4.13
C ASN A 146 -22.51 -6.35 -4.92
N GLY A 147 -21.47 -5.81 -4.29
CA GLY A 147 -20.58 -4.79 -4.82
C GLY A 147 -19.92 -3.97 -3.71
N GLU A 148 -19.43 -2.79 -4.08
CA GLU A 148 -18.82 -1.82 -3.18
C GLU A 148 -19.89 -1.17 -2.30
N VAL A 149 -19.58 -1.00 -1.02
CA VAL A 149 -20.38 -0.27 -0.03
C VAL A 149 -19.56 0.87 0.57
N MET A 150 -20.22 1.74 1.32
CA MET A 150 -19.56 2.79 2.11
C MET A 150 -19.84 2.58 3.57
N HIS A 151 -18.81 2.73 4.44
CA HIS A 151 -19.00 2.75 5.89
C HIS A 151 -18.03 3.73 6.56
N ASP A 152 -18.29 4.03 7.82
CA ASP A 152 -17.44 4.91 8.60
C ASP A 152 -16.37 4.11 9.33
N ILE A 153 -15.17 4.68 9.42
CA ILE A 153 -14.07 4.20 10.23
C ILE A 153 -13.65 5.26 11.24
N ILE A 154 -13.14 4.80 12.38
CA ILE A 154 -12.69 5.65 13.49
C ILE A 154 -11.18 5.51 13.62
N VAL A 155 -10.46 6.63 13.71
CA VAL A 155 -9.05 6.62 14.06
C VAL A 155 -8.91 6.32 15.56
N THR A 156 -8.27 5.20 15.89
CA THR A 156 -8.09 4.71 17.26
C THR A 156 -6.69 4.97 17.81
N ASN A 157 -5.71 5.22 16.95
CA ASN A 157 -4.33 5.49 17.32
C ASN A 157 -4.13 6.94 17.77
N ASN A 158 -3.10 7.18 18.63
CA ASN A 158 -2.77 8.50 19.16
C ASN A 158 -1.47 9.08 18.57
N ASN A 159 -0.69 8.29 17.83
CA ASN A 159 0.54 8.75 17.22
C ASN A 159 0.24 9.48 15.91
N ILE A 160 0.41 10.80 15.93
CA ILE A 160 0.11 11.68 14.79
C ILE A 160 0.95 11.35 13.56
N ASP A 161 2.21 10.93 13.75
CA ASP A 161 3.10 10.60 12.64
C ASP A 161 2.59 9.36 11.89
N ASN A 162 2.20 8.31 12.64
CA ASN A 162 1.60 7.11 12.07
C ASN A 162 0.29 7.41 11.35
N ILE A 163 -0.58 8.21 11.96
CA ILE A 163 -1.87 8.60 11.39
C ILE A 163 -1.69 9.39 10.10
N SER A 164 -0.74 10.32 10.08
CA SER A 164 -0.49 11.21 8.94
C SER A 164 0.02 10.47 7.70
N MET A 165 0.52 9.25 7.83
CA MET A 165 0.92 8.42 6.70
C MET A 165 -0.29 8.03 5.84
N ILE A 166 -1.46 7.88 6.45
CA ILE A 166 -2.69 7.40 5.79
C ILE A 166 -3.71 8.53 5.66
N PHE A 167 -4.00 9.23 6.77
CA PHE A 167 -5.07 10.21 6.85
C PHE A 167 -4.55 11.64 6.83
N PRO A 168 -5.26 12.57 6.15
CA PRO A 168 -4.92 13.98 6.21
C PRO A 168 -5.21 14.53 7.61
N VAL A 169 -4.20 15.01 8.30
CA VAL A 169 -4.33 15.60 9.64
C VAL A 169 -4.14 17.10 9.54
N ASN A 170 -5.21 17.87 9.82
CA ASN A 170 -5.19 19.33 9.84
C ASN A 170 -5.50 19.84 11.25
N GLY A 171 -4.57 20.59 11.84
CA GLY A 171 -4.77 21.29 13.12
C GLY A 171 -4.59 20.41 14.37
N LYS A 172 -5.34 20.73 15.45
CA LYS A 172 -5.25 19.99 16.72
C LYS A 172 -5.93 18.63 16.57
N PHE A 173 -5.13 17.59 16.53
CA PHE A 173 -5.59 16.21 16.51
C PHE A 173 -6.18 15.82 17.87
N SER A 174 -7.36 15.17 17.84
CA SER A 174 -7.94 14.52 19.00
C SER A 174 -8.41 13.12 18.60
N PRO A 175 -7.80 12.05 19.09
CA PRO A 175 -8.24 10.68 18.81
C PRO A 175 -9.73 10.48 19.13
N LYS A 176 -10.37 9.50 18.49
CA LYS A 176 -11.80 9.17 18.61
C LYS A 176 -12.78 10.25 18.12
N LYS A 177 -12.28 11.37 17.57
CA LYS A 177 -13.11 12.41 16.92
C LYS A 177 -12.91 12.47 15.40
N TYR A 178 -11.97 11.68 14.87
CA TYR A 178 -11.73 11.60 13.44
C TYR A 178 -12.43 10.39 12.88
N PHE A 179 -13.44 10.66 12.08
CA PHE A 179 -14.21 9.69 11.33
C PHE A 179 -13.94 9.94 9.86
N PHE A 180 -13.81 8.86 9.10
CA PHE A 180 -13.71 8.91 7.66
C PHE A 180 -14.72 7.96 7.06
N ASN A 181 -15.45 8.40 6.05
CA ASN A 181 -16.31 7.54 5.26
C ASN A 181 -15.47 6.98 4.12
N VAL A 182 -15.38 5.65 4.04
CA VAL A 182 -14.53 4.93 3.09
C VAL A 182 -15.35 3.89 2.33
N ASN A 183 -14.89 3.56 1.13
CA ASN A 183 -15.45 2.45 0.37
C ASN A 183 -14.95 1.10 0.91
N SER A 184 -15.74 0.07 0.71
CA SER A 184 -15.44 -1.27 1.19
C SER A 184 -15.96 -2.32 0.21
N TRP A 185 -15.12 -3.33 -0.04
CA TRP A 185 -15.49 -4.47 -0.89
C TRP A 185 -14.69 -5.70 -0.49
N HIS A 186 -14.86 -6.16 0.75
CA HIS A 186 -14.19 -7.35 1.27
C HIS A 186 -15.11 -8.14 2.18
N HIS A 187 -14.88 -9.44 2.28
CA HIS A 187 -15.54 -10.32 3.23
C HIS A 187 -14.56 -11.00 4.19
N GLN A 188 -13.26 -10.76 4.00
CA GLN A 188 -12.20 -11.14 4.92
C GLN A 188 -11.62 -9.91 5.61
N GLY A 189 -10.93 -10.11 6.75
CA GLY A 189 -10.28 -9.04 7.49
C GLY A 189 -9.24 -9.59 8.45
N LEU A 190 -8.47 -8.70 9.07
CA LEU A 190 -7.45 -9.10 10.04
C LEU A 190 -8.09 -9.66 11.31
N LYS A 191 -7.60 -10.85 11.78
CA LYS A 191 -8.08 -11.53 12.99
C LYS A 191 -7.05 -11.43 14.12
N LEU A 192 -5.92 -12.10 13.97
CA LEU A 192 -4.76 -11.90 14.84
C LEU A 192 -3.82 -10.91 14.17
N ILE A 193 -3.54 -9.83 14.87
CA ILE A 193 -2.62 -8.80 14.38
C ILE A 193 -1.18 -9.23 14.70
N ALA A 194 -0.29 -9.18 13.72
CA ALA A 194 1.13 -9.46 13.92
C ALA A 194 1.79 -8.42 14.85
N GLU A 195 2.84 -8.82 15.58
CA GLU A 195 3.45 -8.04 16.66
C GLU A 195 3.93 -6.65 16.22
N ASP A 196 4.52 -6.53 15.04
CA ASP A 196 5.03 -5.26 14.52
C ASP A 196 3.97 -4.38 13.84
N ILE A 197 2.73 -4.84 13.74
CA ILE A 197 1.63 -4.09 13.14
C ILE A 197 0.89 -3.27 14.19
N ILE A 198 0.71 -1.99 13.89
CA ILE A 198 -0.02 -1.03 14.73
C ILE A 198 -1.32 -0.67 14.01
N VAL A 199 -2.45 -0.91 14.67
CA VAL A 199 -3.76 -0.49 14.18
C VAL A 199 -3.91 1.03 14.30
N ILE A 200 -4.35 1.66 13.23
CA ILE A 200 -4.53 3.12 13.12
C ILE A 200 -6.00 3.49 13.13
N ALA A 201 -6.84 2.73 12.43
CA ALA A 201 -8.28 2.95 12.38
C ALA A 201 -9.03 1.62 12.31
N GLU A 202 -10.26 1.65 12.84
CA GLU A 202 -11.18 0.50 12.89
C GLU A 202 -12.58 0.91 12.43
N SER A 203 -13.34 -0.03 11.89
CA SER A 203 -14.78 0.09 11.74
C SER A 203 -15.51 -0.05 13.08
N TYR A 204 -16.80 0.27 13.12
CA TYR A 204 -17.59 0.26 14.37
C TYR A 204 -17.75 -1.14 15.00
N ASP A 205 -17.55 -2.21 14.24
CA ASP A 205 -17.51 -3.59 14.73
C ASP A 205 -16.13 -4.02 15.25
N GLY A 206 -15.16 -3.09 15.24
CA GLY A 206 -13.80 -3.31 15.76
C GLY A 206 -12.85 -3.96 14.77
N LEU A 207 -13.25 -4.10 13.50
CA LEU A 207 -12.36 -4.64 12.47
C LEU A 207 -11.29 -3.60 12.07
N PRO A 208 -9.99 -3.98 12.04
CA PRO A 208 -8.95 -3.09 11.56
C PRO A 208 -9.12 -2.71 10.10
N GLU A 209 -9.15 -1.41 9.84
CA GLU A 209 -9.33 -0.81 8.51
C GLU A 209 -8.09 -0.08 8.00
N ALA A 210 -7.19 0.29 8.91
CA ALA A 210 -5.91 0.91 8.57
C ALA A 210 -4.83 0.50 9.57
N VAL A 211 -3.66 0.13 9.06
CA VAL A 211 -2.52 -0.32 9.87
C VAL A 211 -1.22 0.27 9.33
N VAL A 212 -0.19 0.30 10.19
CA VAL A 212 1.19 0.58 9.80
C VAL A 212 2.13 -0.44 10.45
N ILE A 213 3.28 -0.71 9.85
CA ILE A 213 4.38 -1.35 10.58
C ILE A 213 5.00 -0.32 11.51
N ASN A 214 5.39 -0.76 12.70
CA ASN A 214 6.12 0.06 13.67
C ASN A 214 7.31 0.77 12.99
N THR A 215 7.36 2.11 13.08
CA THR A 215 8.36 2.93 12.39
C THR A 215 9.80 2.66 12.86
N ASN A 216 9.99 2.07 14.04
CA ASN A 216 11.30 1.59 14.50
C ASN A 216 11.76 0.33 13.72
N VAL A 217 10.80 -0.40 13.13
CA VAL A 217 11.06 -1.61 12.32
C VAL A 217 11.13 -1.26 10.85
N HIS A 218 10.20 -0.47 10.31
CA HIS A 218 10.18 -0.07 8.90
C HIS A 218 9.72 1.39 8.73
N PRO A 219 10.47 2.25 8.01
CA PRO A 219 10.22 3.69 7.96
C PRO A 219 8.88 4.08 7.30
N PHE A 220 8.39 3.30 6.34
CA PHE A 220 7.12 3.54 5.66
C PHE A 220 6.52 2.25 5.09
N MET A 221 5.65 1.63 5.85
CA MET A 221 4.90 0.46 5.40
C MET A 221 3.49 0.55 5.98
N ILE A 222 2.51 0.78 5.11
CA ILE A 222 1.11 1.04 5.48
C ILE A 222 0.18 0.04 4.80
N GLY A 223 -0.92 -0.27 5.45
CA GLY A 223 -1.99 -1.11 4.91
C GLY A 223 -3.36 -0.49 5.18
N VAL A 224 -4.27 -0.60 4.21
CA VAL A 224 -5.66 -0.19 4.35
C VAL A 224 -6.59 -1.25 3.78
N GLN A 225 -7.72 -1.47 4.45
CA GLN A 225 -8.70 -2.48 4.01
C GLN A 225 -9.63 -1.93 2.93
N PHE A 226 -9.88 -0.62 2.94
CA PHE A 226 -10.61 0.09 1.91
C PHE A 226 -9.75 0.34 0.65
N HIS A 227 -10.37 0.90 -0.40
CA HIS A 227 -9.76 1.10 -1.72
C HIS A 227 -9.51 2.59 -2.02
N PRO A 228 -8.34 3.16 -1.62
CA PRO A 228 -8.03 4.57 -1.87
C PRO A 228 -7.95 4.89 -3.37
N GLU A 229 -7.57 3.91 -4.22
CA GLU A 229 -7.48 4.05 -5.67
C GLU A 229 -8.85 4.21 -6.36
N ARG A 230 -9.94 3.87 -5.66
CA ARG A 230 -11.32 4.01 -6.15
C ARG A 230 -12.04 5.21 -5.55
N LEU A 231 -11.52 5.81 -4.48
CA LEU A 231 -12.02 7.09 -3.98
C LEU A 231 -11.82 8.15 -5.05
N GLY A 232 -12.71 9.13 -5.13
CA GLY A 232 -12.59 10.19 -6.14
C GLY A 232 -11.21 10.86 -6.11
N LYS A 233 -10.68 11.25 -7.27
CA LYS A 233 -9.32 11.79 -7.42
C LYS A 233 -8.99 13.02 -6.56
N TYR A 234 -9.98 13.67 -5.98
CA TYR A 234 -9.83 14.78 -5.05
C TYR A 234 -10.13 14.39 -3.60
N HIS A 235 -10.40 13.10 -3.34
CA HIS A 235 -10.67 12.63 -1.99
C HIS A 235 -9.42 12.80 -1.11
N PRO A 236 -9.53 13.39 0.10
CA PRO A 236 -8.37 13.72 0.92
C PRO A 236 -7.47 12.53 1.25
N ILE A 237 -8.05 11.35 1.55
CA ILE A 237 -7.28 10.11 1.83
C ILE A 237 -6.54 9.65 0.58
N HIS A 238 -7.20 9.62 -0.58
CA HIS A 238 -6.59 9.25 -1.87
C HIS A 238 -5.33 10.09 -2.15
N LEU A 239 -5.43 11.41 -1.99
CA LEU A 239 -4.31 12.33 -2.21
C LEU A 239 -3.23 12.14 -1.15
N ASN A 240 -3.61 12.12 0.14
CA ASN A 240 -2.65 12.04 1.24
C ASN A 240 -1.78 10.78 1.16
N MET A 241 -2.38 9.60 1.00
CA MET A 241 -1.64 8.33 0.92
C MET A 241 -0.66 8.32 -0.25
N ARG A 242 -1.14 8.73 -1.45
CA ARG A 242 -0.30 8.83 -2.64
C ARG A 242 0.87 9.78 -2.45
N ASP A 243 0.60 10.99 -1.96
CA ASP A 243 1.60 12.03 -1.83
C ASP A 243 2.63 11.66 -0.74
N LYS A 244 2.19 11.05 0.37
CA LYS A 244 3.09 10.51 1.41
C LYS A 244 3.96 9.37 0.87
N PHE A 245 3.43 8.48 0.06
CA PHE A 245 4.21 7.43 -0.60
C PHE A 245 5.26 8.03 -1.54
N PHE A 246 4.90 9.01 -2.37
CA PHE A 246 5.85 9.71 -3.22
C PHE A 246 6.92 10.45 -2.41
N GLU A 247 6.57 11.12 -1.30
CA GLU A 247 7.55 11.73 -0.41
C GLU A 247 8.62 10.73 0.06
N GLN A 248 8.27 9.45 0.26
CA GLN A 248 9.24 8.43 0.68
C GLN A 248 10.13 7.95 -0.48
N ILE A 249 9.58 7.68 -1.65
CA ILE A 249 10.34 7.14 -2.79
C ILE A 249 11.24 8.18 -3.46
N PHE A 250 11.02 9.48 -3.21
CA PHE A 250 11.85 10.57 -3.73
C PHE A 250 12.85 11.14 -2.72
N LYS A 251 12.93 10.57 -1.50
CA LYS A 251 14.02 10.88 -0.55
C LYS A 251 15.34 10.32 -1.04
#